data_d0ad5f03fc8bdb483838ab5c8bcdfd4f
#
_entry.id   d0ad5f03fc8bdb483838ab5c8bcdfd4f
#
_cell.length_a   1.000
_cell.length_b   1.000
_cell.length_c   1.000
_cell.angle_alpha   90.00
_cell.angle_beta   90.00
_cell.angle_gamma   90.00
#
_symmetry.space_group_name_H-M   'P 1'
#
loop_
_entity.id
_entity.type
_entity.pdbx_description
1 polymer ?
#
loop_
_entity_poly.entity_id
_entity_poly.type
_entity_poly.pdbx_seq_one_letter_code
_entity_poly.pdbx_strand_id
1 'polypeptide(L)'
;MTAILMNASLSIAARGAGIALCLWLPVSSQAGQAPAAADPQTVAQYLKQAKASQQPARLLGESEQDGVTVRSYSFVSQRWPGLGSTLASDAPQWEHVLKLALPPERKRGSPVLLYVSGGSNHAEKGPQAPRDPLPIAELARGLGIAVAELYYAPNQSLKLDGQPAGREDALVAYSWRKSMDQPEADRFSSLHLPMTQAAVAAMDAIQASLPDARAFVLSGSSKRGWTSWLAGLNDERVQAIVPVVADFWNIRVNFTHVYNSYGKQWPVALRDYDRNGITGEVLNGSPGFDALLRFEDVVNYPKSMARLAKYMISASGDDFAVPDSAWSYLPMLKGPMQLRYLPNQSHYVGSKQVAEALRQFMGRWLAGKPLPEASVDGDERNGRISVSTREPVVHARLWLARNPDRRDFRLRSGIRYQEQPIEGKCRLGECRFEFTPDAAQPGWQAYFIEFEGKDFTWTTPPLIWPKRYPDGSNVPVAAPRLQLGG
;
A
#
# COMPACT_ATOMS: atom_id res chain seq x y z
N MET A 1 -34.11 -80.26 30.36
CA MET A 1 -33.98 -80.17 31.82
C MET A 1 -34.05 -78.69 32.18
N THR A 2 -35.25 -78.37 32.60
CA THR A 2 -35.56 -77.82 33.96
C THR A 2 -35.14 -76.39 34.15
N ALA A 3 -35.89 -75.36 34.42
CA ALA A 3 -37.25 -75.02 34.85
C ALA A 3 -37.21 -73.51 35.10
N ILE A 4 -38.13 -72.75 34.59
CA ILE A 4 -39.31 -72.10 35.20
C ILE A 4 -38.94 -71.23 36.45
N LEU A 5 -39.24 -69.96 36.37
CA LEU A 5 -40.30 -69.35 37.16
C LEU A 5 -40.46 -67.83 36.83
N MET A 6 -41.71 -67.56 36.52
CA MET A 6 -42.42 -66.28 36.47
C MET A 6 -42.32 -65.45 37.72
N ASN A 7 -42.41 -64.17 37.61
CA ASN A 7 -43.46 -63.39 38.30
C ASN A 7 -43.69 -62.01 37.67
N ALA A 8 -44.94 -61.77 37.47
CA ALA A 8 -45.53 -60.54 36.99
C ALA A 8 -45.70 -59.51 38.12
N SER A 9 -45.71 -58.25 37.84
CA SER A 9 -46.79 -57.32 38.21
C SER A 9 -46.48 -55.85 38.12
N LEU A 10 -47.40 -55.22 37.51
CA LEU A 10 -47.99 -53.90 37.69
C LEU A 10 -47.37 -52.68 37.07
N SER A 11 -48.11 -52.17 36.13
CA SER A 11 -48.21 -50.87 35.51
C SER A 11 -48.48 -49.75 36.48
N ILE A 12 -47.73 -48.61 36.31
CA ILE A 12 -48.27 -47.27 36.61
C ILE A 12 -47.83 -46.33 35.48
N ALA A 13 -48.80 -45.79 34.76
CA ALA A 13 -48.63 -44.77 33.76
C ALA A 13 -48.38 -43.41 34.45
N ALA A 14 -47.26 -42.75 34.15
CA ALA A 14 -47.06 -41.36 34.42
C ALA A 14 -46.72 -40.62 33.13
N ARG A 15 -47.65 -39.78 32.69
CA ARG A 15 -47.42 -38.79 31.60
C ARG A 15 -46.42 -37.75 32.07
N GLY A 16 -45.23 -37.77 31.51
CA GLY A 16 -44.22 -36.72 31.71
C GLY A 16 -44.05 -35.95 30.39
N ALA A 17 -44.40 -34.67 30.40
CA ALA A 17 -44.17 -33.75 29.31
C ALA A 17 -42.64 -33.56 29.11
N GLY A 18 -42.14 -34.05 27.98
CA GLY A 18 -40.76 -33.81 27.56
C GLY A 18 -40.56 -32.38 27.07
N ILE A 19 -39.91 -31.56 27.92
CA ILE A 19 -39.38 -30.28 27.50
C ILE A 19 -38.11 -30.58 26.71
N ALA A 20 -38.16 -30.37 25.38
CA ALA A 20 -36.99 -30.39 24.50
C ALA A 20 -36.17 -29.17 24.80
N LEU A 21 -35.07 -29.31 25.54
CA LEU A 21 -34.07 -28.30 25.79
C LEU A 21 -33.25 -28.18 24.52
N CYS A 22 -33.61 -27.24 23.60
CA CYS A 22 -32.74 -26.81 22.51
C CYS A 22 -31.52 -26.12 23.09
N LEU A 23 -30.42 -26.85 23.22
CA LEU A 23 -29.09 -26.25 23.46
C LEU A 23 -28.71 -25.44 22.23
N TRP A 24 -28.94 -24.14 22.30
CA TRP A 24 -28.31 -23.18 21.43
C TRP A 24 -26.83 -23.14 21.79
N LEU A 25 -26.00 -23.83 21.01
CA LEU A 25 -24.56 -23.55 21.02
C LEU A 25 -24.39 -22.16 20.39
N PRO A 26 -23.73 -21.20 21.07
CA PRO A 26 -23.41 -19.96 20.43
C PRO A 26 -22.42 -20.26 19.30
N VAL A 27 -22.84 -19.97 18.06
CA VAL A 27 -21.89 -19.79 16.96
C VAL A 27 -21.00 -18.63 17.38
N SER A 28 -19.80 -18.93 17.84
CA SER A 28 -18.77 -17.94 18.07
C SER A 28 -18.49 -17.27 16.73
N SER A 29 -19.09 -16.08 16.52
CA SER A 29 -18.57 -15.14 15.54
C SER A 29 -17.08 -15.00 15.82
N GLN A 30 -16.24 -15.36 14.87
CA GLN A 30 -14.84 -14.94 14.89
C GLN A 30 -14.84 -13.41 14.80
N ALA A 31 -14.97 -12.78 15.98
CA ALA A 31 -14.63 -11.39 16.14
C ALA A 31 -13.17 -11.27 15.67
N GLY A 32 -12.94 -10.41 14.70
CA GLY A 32 -11.62 -10.20 14.12
C GLY A 32 -10.60 -10.12 15.26
N GLN A 33 -9.59 -10.97 15.20
CA GLN A 33 -8.46 -10.91 16.13
C GLN A 33 -7.94 -9.47 16.13
N ALA A 34 -7.84 -8.88 17.30
CA ALA A 34 -7.17 -7.61 17.46
C ALA A 34 -5.79 -7.72 16.79
N PRO A 35 -5.35 -6.70 16.03
CA PRO A 35 -4.07 -6.74 15.36
C PRO A 35 -2.99 -7.12 16.37
N ALA A 36 -2.15 -8.09 16.01
CA ALA A 36 -1.02 -8.50 16.83
C ALA A 36 -0.22 -7.26 17.26
N ALA A 37 0.26 -7.23 18.52
CA ALA A 37 0.99 -6.07 19.02
C ALA A 37 2.10 -5.68 18.05
N ALA A 38 2.09 -4.40 17.62
CA ALA A 38 3.07 -3.85 16.67
C ALA A 38 4.49 -4.16 17.13
N ASP A 39 5.36 -4.57 16.21
CA ASP A 39 6.79 -4.64 16.45
C ASP A 39 7.56 -3.62 15.62
N PRO A 40 7.39 -2.32 15.88
CA PRO A 40 8.12 -1.25 15.19
C PRO A 40 9.63 -1.32 15.47
N GLN A 41 10.06 -2.07 16.48
CA GLN A 41 11.47 -2.21 16.84
C GLN A 41 12.26 -2.99 15.79
N THR A 42 11.64 -3.95 15.09
CA THR A 42 12.32 -4.75 14.08
C THR A 42 12.93 -3.88 12.98
N VAL A 43 12.16 -2.96 12.39
CA VAL A 43 12.67 -2.05 11.35
C VAL A 43 13.73 -1.12 11.92
N ALA A 44 13.49 -0.50 13.06
CA ALA A 44 14.45 0.42 13.69
C ALA A 44 15.77 -0.28 14.08
N GLN A 45 15.71 -1.51 14.59
CA GLN A 45 16.90 -2.32 14.89
C GLN A 45 17.67 -2.66 13.62
N TYR A 46 16.96 -3.07 12.57
CA TYR A 46 17.59 -3.34 11.28
C TYR A 46 18.33 -2.10 10.75
N LEU A 47 17.68 -0.95 10.69
CA LEU A 47 18.28 0.30 10.20
C LEU A 47 19.53 0.66 11.00
N LYS A 48 19.50 0.52 12.32
CA LYS A 48 20.66 0.76 13.19
C LYS A 48 21.83 -0.17 12.87
N GLN A 49 21.58 -1.46 12.66
CA GLN A 49 22.63 -2.43 12.33
C GLN A 49 23.18 -2.24 10.91
N ALA A 50 22.29 -2.06 9.93
CA ALA A 50 22.65 -1.92 8.54
C ALA A 50 23.56 -0.71 8.28
N LYS A 51 23.37 0.36 9.05
CA LYS A 51 24.18 1.59 8.96
C LYS A 51 25.68 1.34 9.18
N ALA A 52 26.07 0.30 9.92
CA ALA A 52 27.46 -0.03 10.16
C ALA A 52 28.24 -0.44 8.87
N SER A 53 27.54 -0.90 7.83
CA SER A 53 28.13 -1.26 6.54
C SER A 53 27.87 -0.25 5.43
N GLN A 54 27.22 0.88 5.74
CA GLN A 54 27.01 1.98 4.83
C GLN A 54 28.34 2.65 4.46
N GLN A 55 28.50 3.06 3.19
CA GLN A 55 29.68 3.79 2.73
C GLN A 55 29.28 5.18 2.22
N PRO A 56 30.19 6.17 2.35
CA PRO A 56 29.94 7.51 1.85
C PRO A 56 29.64 7.56 0.36
N ALA A 57 28.81 8.51 -0.03
CA ALA A 57 28.49 8.72 -1.43
C ALA A 57 29.68 9.36 -2.18
N ARG A 58 29.96 8.83 -3.37
CA ARG A 58 31.00 9.32 -4.30
C ARG A 58 30.30 9.98 -5.49
N LEU A 59 30.68 11.20 -5.80
CA LEU A 59 30.21 11.88 -7.01
C LEU A 59 30.72 11.14 -8.26
N LEU A 60 29.81 10.78 -9.15
CA LEU A 60 30.10 10.15 -10.45
C LEU A 60 30.24 11.19 -11.55
N GLY A 61 29.49 12.29 -11.45
CA GLY A 61 29.50 13.37 -12.44
C GLY A 61 28.35 14.34 -12.23
N GLU A 62 28.38 15.40 -12.98
CA GLU A 62 27.41 16.48 -12.99
C GLU A 62 27.02 16.79 -14.45
N SER A 63 25.77 17.09 -14.68
CA SER A 63 25.23 17.52 -15.98
C SER A 63 24.22 18.63 -15.78
N GLU A 64 23.96 19.39 -16.81
CA GLU A 64 22.92 20.40 -16.82
C GLU A 64 21.74 19.92 -17.69
N GLN A 65 20.52 20.07 -17.19
CA GLN A 65 19.29 19.73 -17.89
C GLN A 65 18.29 20.88 -17.69
N ASP A 66 18.00 21.59 -18.77
CA ASP A 66 17.06 22.73 -18.77
C ASP A 66 17.32 23.77 -17.68
N GLY A 67 18.59 24.14 -17.44
CA GLY A 67 19.01 25.08 -16.41
C GLY A 67 18.99 24.51 -14.99
N VAL A 68 18.91 23.20 -14.83
CA VAL A 68 18.96 22.49 -13.54
C VAL A 68 20.22 21.64 -13.49
N THR A 69 21.04 21.82 -12.47
CA THR A 69 22.21 20.97 -12.23
C THR A 69 21.75 19.59 -11.72
N VAL A 70 22.14 18.53 -12.42
CA VAL A 70 21.87 17.14 -12.02
C VAL A 70 23.18 16.45 -11.64
N ARG A 71 23.33 16.15 -10.35
CA ARG A 71 24.46 15.39 -9.80
C ARG A 71 24.12 13.91 -9.72
N SER A 72 25.06 13.05 -10.11
CA SER A 72 24.95 11.61 -9.97
C SER A 72 25.96 11.11 -8.95
N TYR A 73 25.50 10.30 -8.00
CA TYR A 73 26.33 9.70 -6.95
C TYR A 73 26.22 8.18 -6.99
N SER A 74 27.28 7.49 -6.61
CA SER A 74 27.26 6.07 -6.24
C SER A 74 27.52 5.97 -4.74
N PHE A 75 26.82 5.06 -4.04
CA PHE A 75 27.04 4.76 -2.63
C PHE A 75 26.60 3.33 -2.30
N VAL A 76 27.18 2.78 -1.23
CA VAL A 76 26.75 1.51 -0.65
C VAL A 76 25.83 1.80 0.51
N SER A 77 24.56 1.35 0.41
CA SER A 77 23.59 1.56 1.49
C SER A 77 23.82 0.61 2.67
N GLN A 78 24.27 -0.60 2.40
CA GLN A 78 24.45 -1.66 3.38
C GLN A 78 25.02 -2.92 2.77
N ARG A 79 25.26 -3.90 3.65
CA ARG A 79 25.46 -5.31 3.30
C ARG A 79 24.22 -6.11 3.72
N TRP A 80 23.54 -6.77 2.76
CA TRP A 80 22.39 -7.63 3.00
C TRP A 80 22.45 -8.89 2.13
N PRO A 81 22.13 -10.07 2.64
CA PRO A 81 21.77 -10.38 4.03
C PRO A 81 22.94 -10.16 5.01
N GLY A 82 22.60 -10.03 6.30
CA GLY A 82 23.53 -9.76 7.38
C GLY A 82 23.08 -10.42 8.69
N LEU A 83 23.45 -9.86 9.82
CA LEU A 83 23.04 -10.36 11.15
C LEU A 83 21.51 -10.43 11.26
N GLY A 84 20.99 -11.55 11.78
CA GLY A 84 19.55 -11.80 11.91
C GLY A 84 18.90 -12.24 10.58
N SER A 85 19.70 -12.81 9.67
CA SER A 85 19.27 -13.50 8.48
C SER A 85 20.18 -14.68 8.19
N THR A 86 19.62 -15.85 7.86
CA THR A 86 20.33 -17.04 7.39
C THR A 86 20.45 -17.09 5.87
N LEU A 87 19.86 -16.12 5.17
CA LEU A 87 19.95 -16.00 3.71
C LEU A 87 21.43 -15.86 3.27
N ALA A 88 21.75 -16.48 2.15
CA ALA A 88 22.97 -16.23 1.39
C ALA A 88 22.63 -15.48 0.09
N SER A 89 23.46 -14.51 -0.29
CA SER A 89 23.30 -13.76 -1.55
C SER A 89 24.60 -13.76 -2.32
N ASP A 90 24.51 -13.87 -3.64
CA ASP A 90 25.65 -13.73 -4.56
C ASP A 90 26.17 -12.29 -4.66
N ALA A 91 25.34 -11.29 -4.30
CA ALA A 91 25.70 -9.87 -4.30
C ALA A 91 25.22 -9.17 -3.02
N PRO A 92 25.86 -9.45 -1.86
CA PRO A 92 25.39 -8.94 -0.58
C PRO A 92 25.65 -7.45 -0.35
N GLN A 93 26.56 -6.82 -1.09
CA GLN A 93 26.79 -5.38 -1.02
C GLN A 93 25.80 -4.65 -1.91
N TRP A 94 24.97 -3.79 -1.30
CA TRP A 94 23.94 -3.05 -2.01
C TRP A 94 24.46 -1.68 -2.45
N GLU A 95 24.77 -1.56 -3.73
CA GLU A 95 25.22 -0.33 -4.35
C GLU A 95 24.11 0.33 -5.15
N HIS A 96 23.99 1.64 -5.03
CA HIS A 96 22.95 2.43 -5.64
C HIS A 96 23.52 3.59 -6.44
N VAL A 97 22.72 4.05 -7.39
CA VAL A 97 22.91 5.37 -8.03
C VAL A 97 21.83 6.32 -7.51
N LEU A 98 22.25 7.49 -7.06
CA LEU A 98 21.39 8.59 -6.65
C LEU A 98 21.57 9.74 -7.64
N LYS A 99 20.50 10.16 -8.28
CA LYS A 99 20.46 11.39 -9.07
C LYS A 99 19.82 12.49 -8.25
N LEU A 100 20.45 13.66 -8.20
CA LEU A 100 20.01 14.82 -7.41
C LEU A 100 19.93 16.04 -8.32
N ALA A 101 18.72 16.51 -8.60
CA ALA A 101 18.43 17.69 -9.39
C ALA A 101 18.34 18.94 -8.50
N LEU A 102 19.10 19.95 -8.82
CA LEU A 102 19.29 21.17 -8.06
C LEU A 102 18.95 22.38 -8.94
N PRO A 103 17.77 23.00 -8.77
CA PRO A 103 17.42 24.20 -9.52
C PRO A 103 18.25 25.38 -9.00
N PRO A 104 18.60 26.38 -9.86
CA PRO A 104 19.49 27.49 -9.50
C PRO A 104 18.94 28.33 -8.37
N GLU A 105 17.64 28.55 -8.32
CA GLU A 105 16.96 29.36 -7.31
C GLU A 105 16.38 28.53 -6.15
N ARG A 106 17.01 27.41 -5.80
CA ARG A 106 16.55 26.58 -4.71
C ARG A 106 16.51 27.35 -3.39
N LYS A 107 15.34 27.40 -2.77
CA LYS A 107 15.22 27.96 -1.41
C LYS A 107 15.93 27.05 -0.39
N ARG A 108 16.91 27.60 0.32
CA ARG A 108 17.65 26.87 1.36
C ARG A 108 16.72 26.38 2.48
N GLY A 109 16.98 25.18 2.97
CA GLY A 109 16.16 24.55 4.02
C GLY A 109 14.81 24.00 3.54
N SER A 110 14.49 24.12 2.24
CA SER A 110 13.30 23.45 1.69
C SER A 110 13.43 21.93 1.79
N PRO A 111 12.31 21.20 1.95
CA PRO A 111 12.32 19.75 1.93
C PRO A 111 12.83 19.23 0.58
N VAL A 112 13.44 18.04 0.60
CA VAL A 112 13.85 17.33 -0.60
C VAL A 112 12.80 16.28 -0.94
N LEU A 113 12.37 16.25 -2.20
CA LEU A 113 11.56 15.14 -2.72
C LEU A 113 12.49 14.00 -3.15
N LEU A 114 12.37 12.83 -2.53
CA LEU A 114 13.11 11.62 -2.88
C LEU A 114 12.17 10.57 -3.45
N TYR A 115 12.37 10.21 -4.71
CA TYR A 115 11.65 9.12 -5.38
C TYR A 115 12.49 7.85 -5.36
N VAL A 116 11.94 6.78 -4.77
CA VAL A 116 12.57 5.46 -4.74
C VAL A 116 12.18 4.70 -6.01
N SER A 117 13.18 4.35 -6.80
CA SER A 117 13.01 3.79 -8.14
C SER A 117 13.63 2.39 -8.27
N GLY A 118 13.26 1.69 -9.33
CA GLY A 118 13.75 0.34 -9.65
C GLY A 118 15.06 0.35 -10.43
N GLY A 119 15.09 -0.43 -11.49
CA GLY A 119 16.28 -0.74 -12.26
C GLY A 119 16.95 -2.02 -11.79
N SER A 120 18.15 -2.31 -12.30
CA SER A 120 18.92 -3.50 -11.94
C SER A 120 20.40 -3.20 -12.08
N ASN A 121 21.16 -3.34 -11.02
CA ASN A 121 22.63 -3.18 -11.06
C ASN A 121 23.38 -4.50 -11.27
N HIS A 122 22.69 -5.65 -11.14
CA HIS A 122 23.26 -7.00 -11.34
C HIS A 122 22.61 -7.73 -12.55
N ALA A 123 22.21 -7.00 -13.58
CA ALA A 123 21.75 -7.61 -14.82
C ALA A 123 22.95 -8.20 -15.62
N GLU A 124 22.72 -9.32 -16.33
CA GLU A 124 23.76 -9.98 -17.14
C GLU A 124 24.47 -9.04 -18.13
N LYS A 125 23.75 -8.05 -18.65
CA LYS A 125 24.28 -7.06 -19.62
C LYS A 125 24.79 -5.77 -18.95
N GLY A 126 25.08 -5.83 -17.64
CA GLY A 126 25.47 -4.67 -16.84
C GLY A 126 24.30 -3.88 -16.26
N PRO A 127 24.59 -2.80 -15.51
CA PRO A 127 23.57 -2.01 -14.82
C PRO A 127 22.52 -1.43 -15.77
N GLN A 128 21.24 -1.54 -15.42
CA GLN A 128 20.10 -1.04 -16.16
C GLN A 128 19.33 -0.03 -15.33
N ALA A 129 19.28 1.22 -15.76
CA ALA A 129 18.44 2.26 -15.16
C ALA A 129 16.95 1.87 -15.15
N PRO A 130 16.11 2.54 -14.34
CA PRO A 130 14.65 2.42 -14.45
C PRO A 130 14.18 2.66 -15.89
N ARG A 131 13.18 1.89 -16.34
CA ARG A 131 12.65 2.02 -17.72
C ARG A 131 11.94 3.36 -17.96
N ASP A 132 11.30 3.87 -16.93
CA ASP A 132 10.52 5.10 -16.96
C ASP A 132 10.93 5.97 -15.76
N PRO A 133 12.11 6.65 -15.83
CA PRO A 133 12.63 7.45 -14.74
C PRO A 133 11.77 8.70 -14.52
N LEU A 134 11.75 9.17 -13.27
CA LEU A 134 11.04 10.40 -12.91
C LEU A 134 11.72 11.61 -13.60
N PRO A 135 10.96 12.59 -14.15
CA PRO A 135 11.52 13.80 -14.74
C PRO A 135 11.98 14.78 -13.64
N ILE A 136 13.05 14.41 -12.92
CA ILE A 136 13.52 15.11 -11.70
C ILE A 136 13.94 16.54 -11.96
N ALA A 137 14.55 16.86 -13.11
CA ALA A 137 14.96 18.21 -13.45
C ALA A 137 13.73 19.13 -13.67
N GLU A 138 12.72 18.65 -14.39
CA GLU A 138 11.46 19.37 -14.61
C GLU A 138 10.74 19.64 -13.27
N LEU A 139 10.63 18.62 -12.42
CA LEU A 139 10.03 18.75 -11.09
C LEU A 139 10.80 19.73 -10.21
N ALA A 140 12.12 19.62 -10.18
CA ALA A 140 12.98 20.49 -9.38
C ALA A 140 12.82 21.96 -9.79
N ARG A 141 12.83 22.23 -11.10
CA ARG A 141 12.62 23.58 -11.65
C ARG A 141 11.22 24.09 -11.31
N GLY A 142 10.19 23.28 -11.55
CA GLY A 142 8.80 23.70 -11.33
C GLY A 142 8.43 23.93 -9.87
N LEU A 143 9.10 23.25 -8.94
CA LEU A 143 8.86 23.34 -7.50
C LEU A 143 9.85 24.28 -6.77
N GLY A 144 10.98 24.63 -7.38
CA GLY A 144 12.04 25.41 -6.74
C GLY A 144 12.73 24.70 -5.57
N ILE A 145 12.74 23.36 -5.56
CA ILE A 145 13.35 22.52 -4.52
C ILE A 145 14.30 21.48 -5.12
N ALA A 146 15.13 20.86 -4.27
CA ALA A 146 15.88 19.68 -4.68
C ALA A 146 14.95 18.47 -4.87
N VAL A 147 15.14 17.75 -5.97
CA VAL A 147 14.44 16.49 -6.27
C VAL A 147 15.47 15.41 -6.54
N ALA A 148 15.33 14.27 -5.89
CA ALA A 148 16.24 13.15 -6.04
C ALA A 148 15.52 11.88 -6.50
N GLU A 149 16.25 11.01 -7.21
CA GLU A 149 15.79 9.69 -7.60
C GLU A 149 16.85 8.65 -7.23
N LEU A 150 16.45 7.68 -6.39
CA LEU A 150 17.26 6.55 -5.98
C LEU A 150 17.04 5.38 -6.91
N TYR A 151 18.08 4.88 -7.59
CA TYR A 151 18.04 3.71 -8.46
C TYR A 151 18.41 2.43 -7.71
N TYR A 152 17.93 1.32 -8.24
CA TYR A 152 18.26 -0.04 -7.81
C TYR A 152 17.70 -0.41 -6.43
N ALA A 153 16.45 -0.04 -6.16
CA ALA A 153 15.71 -0.53 -5.00
C ALA A 153 14.54 -1.44 -5.46
N PRO A 154 14.63 -2.79 -5.26
CA PRO A 154 15.75 -3.52 -4.64
C PRO A 154 17.00 -3.57 -5.52
N ASN A 155 18.12 -3.96 -4.89
CA ASN A 155 19.42 -4.17 -5.52
C ASN A 155 19.43 -5.53 -6.23
N GLN A 156 19.02 -5.57 -7.49
CA GLN A 156 18.68 -6.81 -8.24
C GLN A 156 19.43 -6.91 -9.58
N SER A 157 19.46 -8.10 -10.21
CA SER A 157 18.88 -9.36 -9.77
C SER A 157 19.79 -10.08 -8.77
N LEU A 158 19.21 -10.90 -7.88
CA LEU A 158 19.98 -11.60 -6.83
C LEU A 158 19.69 -13.10 -6.88
N LYS A 159 20.74 -13.92 -6.63
CA LYS A 159 20.59 -15.34 -6.32
C LYS A 159 20.61 -15.48 -4.80
N LEU A 160 19.47 -15.85 -4.23
CA LEU A 160 19.34 -16.10 -2.80
C LEU A 160 19.41 -17.61 -2.54
N ASP A 161 20.25 -18.06 -1.60
CA ASP A 161 20.45 -19.48 -1.23
C ASP A 161 20.74 -20.38 -2.43
N GLY A 162 21.46 -19.88 -3.44
CA GLY A 162 21.79 -20.64 -4.66
C GLY A 162 20.60 -20.83 -5.62
N GLN A 163 19.43 -20.24 -5.35
CA GLN A 163 18.29 -20.26 -6.27
C GLN A 163 18.61 -19.50 -7.57
N PRO A 164 17.88 -19.74 -8.66
CA PRO A 164 17.96 -18.91 -9.85
C PRO A 164 17.78 -17.43 -9.54
N ALA A 165 18.45 -16.56 -10.32
CA ALA A 165 18.38 -15.11 -10.09
C ALA A 165 16.95 -14.58 -10.10
N GLY A 166 16.52 -14.07 -8.96
CA GLY A 166 15.19 -13.47 -8.76
C GLY A 166 15.21 -11.96 -9.02
N ARG A 167 14.02 -11.42 -9.26
CA ARG A 167 13.76 -9.98 -9.40
C ARG A 167 12.41 -9.65 -8.79
N GLU A 168 12.27 -8.39 -8.36
CA GLU A 168 10.98 -7.81 -7.97
C GLU A 168 10.23 -8.67 -6.93
N ASP A 169 8.97 -9.02 -7.20
CA ASP A 169 8.11 -9.76 -6.27
C ASP A 169 8.59 -11.18 -5.97
N ALA A 170 9.36 -11.79 -6.88
CA ALA A 170 9.97 -13.08 -6.61
C ALA A 170 10.98 -13.01 -5.45
N LEU A 171 11.76 -11.91 -5.35
CA LEU A 171 12.67 -11.68 -4.23
C LEU A 171 11.91 -11.37 -2.93
N VAL A 172 10.85 -10.55 -3.02
CA VAL A 172 10.00 -10.25 -1.85
C VAL A 172 9.39 -11.52 -1.29
N ALA A 173 8.72 -12.30 -2.14
CA ALA A 173 8.03 -13.52 -1.71
C ALA A 173 9.00 -14.57 -1.12
N TYR A 174 10.17 -14.76 -1.74
CA TYR A 174 11.19 -15.66 -1.21
C TYR A 174 11.72 -15.21 0.16
N SER A 175 12.03 -13.93 0.30
CA SER A 175 12.53 -13.35 1.54
C SER A 175 11.49 -13.38 2.67
N TRP A 176 10.22 -13.19 2.33
CA TRP A 176 9.11 -13.33 3.27
C TRP A 176 8.97 -14.78 3.76
N ARG A 177 9.03 -15.76 2.84
CA ARG A 177 8.97 -17.18 3.21
C ARG A 177 10.06 -17.51 4.24
N LYS A 178 11.30 -17.06 4.00
CA LYS A 178 12.40 -17.24 4.93
C LYS A 178 12.12 -16.63 6.31
N SER A 179 11.70 -15.38 6.33
CA SER A 179 11.35 -14.68 7.58
C SER A 179 10.23 -15.38 8.35
N MET A 180 9.28 -16.01 7.64
CA MET A 180 8.16 -16.74 8.25
C MET A 180 8.55 -18.12 8.77
N ASP A 181 9.47 -18.82 8.06
CA ASP A 181 9.90 -20.16 8.45
C ASP A 181 10.70 -20.15 9.76
N GLN A 182 11.50 -19.10 9.99
CA GLN A 182 12.36 -18.96 11.17
C GLN A 182 12.32 -17.51 11.70
N PRO A 183 11.20 -17.05 12.31
CA PRO A 183 11.00 -15.65 12.65
C PRO A 183 12.09 -15.02 13.54
N GLU A 184 12.74 -15.81 14.39
CA GLU A 184 13.82 -15.30 15.25
C GLU A 184 15.16 -15.24 14.51
N ALA A 185 15.53 -16.31 13.77
CA ALA A 185 16.81 -16.39 13.05
C ALA A 185 16.81 -15.50 11.79
N ASP A 186 15.66 -15.39 11.11
CA ASP A 186 15.47 -14.72 9.84
C ASP A 186 14.59 -13.46 9.93
N ARG A 187 14.51 -12.84 11.11
CA ARG A 187 13.70 -11.63 11.32
C ARG A 187 14.09 -10.45 10.42
N PHE A 188 15.34 -10.43 9.94
CA PHE A 188 15.87 -9.40 9.04
C PHE A 188 16.03 -9.89 7.59
N SER A 189 15.37 -10.99 7.24
CA SER A 189 15.41 -11.54 5.88
C SER A 189 14.46 -10.84 4.92
N SER A 190 13.39 -10.19 5.40
CA SER A 190 12.46 -9.49 4.50
C SER A 190 13.15 -8.43 3.64
N LEU A 191 12.89 -8.47 2.32
CA LEU A 191 13.50 -7.58 1.34
C LEU A 191 13.13 -6.11 1.54
N HIS A 192 11.98 -5.81 2.15
CA HIS A 192 11.59 -4.42 2.42
C HIS A 192 12.50 -3.74 3.43
N LEU A 193 13.15 -4.49 4.32
CA LEU A 193 14.11 -3.92 5.28
C LEU A 193 15.32 -3.29 4.58
N PRO A 194 16.08 -4.02 3.71
CA PRO A 194 17.20 -3.42 2.99
C PRO A 194 16.75 -2.35 1.99
N MET A 195 15.55 -2.45 1.41
CA MET A 195 15.00 -1.37 0.57
C MET A 195 14.74 -0.10 1.40
N THR A 196 14.24 -0.24 2.64
CA THR A 196 14.04 0.88 3.57
C THR A 196 15.37 1.53 3.94
N GLN A 197 16.40 0.74 4.27
CA GLN A 197 17.74 1.25 4.52
C GLN A 197 18.34 1.96 3.31
N ALA A 198 18.09 1.48 2.09
CA ALA A 198 18.55 2.16 0.89
C ALA A 198 17.98 3.58 0.76
N ALA A 199 16.69 3.77 1.09
CA ALA A 199 16.07 5.09 1.12
C ALA A 199 16.65 5.99 2.25
N VAL A 200 16.88 5.44 3.43
CA VAL A 200 17.52 6.14 4.56
C VAL A 200 18.95 6.56 4.22
N ALA A 201 19.74 5.66 3.63
CA ALA A 201 21.10 5.95 3.19
C ALA A 201 21.15 6.98 2.05
N ALA A 202 20.15 6.99 1.16
CA ALA A 202 20.02 8.03 0.14
C ALA A 202 19.77 9.42 0.78
N MET A 203 18.96 9.51 1.84
CA MET A 203 18.78 10.75 2.59
C MET A 203 20.09 11.20 3.25
N ASP A 204 20.88 10.27 3.82
CA ASP A 204 22.20 10.57 4.38
C ASP A 204 23.16 11.12 3.29
N ALA A 205 23.17 10.51 2.09
CA ALA A 205 23.97 10.96 0.96
C ALA A 205 23.55 12.36 0.46
N ILE A 206 22.25 12.64 0.43
CA ILE A 206 21.72 13.96 0.08
C ILE A 206 22.16 14.99 1.11
N GLN A 207 22.06 14.69 2.42
CA GLN A 207 22.48 15.60 3.47
C GLN A 207 23.99 15.87 3.46
N ALA A 208 24.81 14.89 3.08
CA ALA A 208 26.25 15.10 2.90
C ALA A 208 26.55 16.09 1.76
N SER A 209 25.75 16.07 0.68
CA SER A 209 25.86 17.00 -0.45
C SER A 209 25.13 18.34 -0.21
N LEU A 210 24.06 18.34 0.56
CA LEU A 210 23.20 19.48 0.89
C LEU A 210 22.98 19.54 2.40
N PRO A 211 23.91 20.13 3.19
CA PRO A 211 23.82 20.14 4.65
C PRO A 211 22.60 20.88 5.22
N ASP A 212 21.93 21.69 4.43
CA ASP A 212 20.69 22.37 4.78
C ASP A 212 19.42 21.55 4.52
N ALA A 213 19.51 20.37 3.90
CA ALA A 213 18.41 19.45 3.73
C ALA A 213 18.06 18.76 5.08
N ARG A 214 16.97 19.19 5.72
CA ARG A 214 16.55 18.69 7.04
C ARG A 214 15.29 17.86 6.99
N ALA A 215 14.50 17.99 5.94
CA ALA A 215 13.20 17.37 5.77
C ALA A 215 13.09 16.71 4.40
N PHE A 216 12.36 15.59 4.36
CA PHE A 216 12.16 14.81 3.14
C PHE A 216 10.68 14.49 2.93
N VAL A 217 10.31 14.44 1.65
CA VAL A 217 9.08 13.82 1.18
C VAL A 217 9.48 12.61 0.34
N LEU A 218 8.99 11.41 0.71
CA LEU A 218 9.34 10.18 0.01
C LEU A 218 8.20 9.73 -0.90
N SER A 219 8.57 9.20 -2.06
CA SER A 219 7.64 8.56 -2.98
C SER A 219 8.27 7.33 -3.63
N GLY A 220 7.45 6.49 -4.22
CA GLY A 220 7.86 5.31 -4.97
C GLY A 220 6.64 4.47 -5.32
N SER A 221 6.78 3.61 -6.34
CA SER A 221 5.68 2.78 -6.82
C SER A 221 5.76 1.36 -6.29
N SER A 222 4.59 0.76 -5.95
CA SER A 222 4.46 -0.63 -5.53
C SER A 222 5.32 -0.90 -4.27
N LYS A 223 6.19 -1.90 -4.28
CA LYS A 223 7.13 -2.20 -3.19
C LYS A 223 8.03 -1.01 -2.79
N ARG A 224 8.28 -0.05 -3.71
CA ARG A 224 8.99 1.20 -3.40
C ARG A 224 8.08 2.21 -2.69
N GLY A 225 6.77 2.16 -2.96
CA GLY A 225 5.76 2.84 -2.13
C GLY A 225 5.72 2.27 -0.72
N TRP A 226 5.82 0.94 -0.58
CA TRP A 226 5.99 0.26 0.71
C TRP A 226 7.26 0.72 1.42
N THR A 227 8.38 0.78 0.70
CA THR A 227 9.65 1.35 1.20
C THR A 227 9.47 2.77 1.72
N SER A 228 8.74 3.62 0.99
CA SER A 228 8.46 5.00 1.41
C SER A 228 7.65 5.05 2.71
N TRP A 229 6.68 4.15 2.88
CA TRP A 229 5.94 3.99 4.12
C TRP A 229 6.87 3.59 5.28
N LEU A 230 7.62 2.49 5.15
CA LEU A 230 8.47 2.00 6.23
C LEU A 230 9.57 3.01 6.60
N ALA A 231 10.18 3.68 5.61
CA ALA A 231 11.14 4.75 5.88
C ALA A 231 10.47 5.93 6.60
N GLY A 232 9.29 6.35 6.15
CA GLY A 232 8.53 7.42 6.78
C GLY A 232 8.12 7.14 8.21
N LEU A 233 7.79 5.88 8.53
CA LEU A 233 7.39 5.46 9.87
C LEU A 233 8.58 5.35 10.84
N ASN A 234 9.82 5.19 10.34
CA ASN A 234 10.99 4.90 11.14
C ASN A 234 12.11 5.98 11.08
N ASP A 235 11.95 7.03 10.27
CA ASP A 235 12.89 8.14 10.18
C ASP A 235 12.14 9.49 10.28
N GLU A 236 12.44 10.26 11.33
CA GLU A 236 11.75 11.52 11.64
C GLU A 236 12.04 12.64 10.62
N ARG A 237 13.08 12.52 9.80
CA ARG A 237 13.36 13.45 8.70
C ARG A 237 12.28 13.40 7.62
N VAL A 238 11.56 12.27 7.51
CA VAL A 238 10.46 12.14 6.56
C VAL A 238 9.20 12.76 7.15
N GLN A 239 8.72 13.83 6.53
CA GLN A 239 7.54 14.57 6.98
C GLN A 239 6.27 14.21 6.21
N ALA A 240 6.42 13.73 4.98
CA ALA A 240 5.30 13.29 4.16
C ALA A 240 5.70 12.15 3.23
N ILE A 241 4.70 11.41 2.77
CA ILE A 241 4.88 10.34 1.78
C ILE A 241 3.83 10.44 0.68
N VAL A 242 4.24 10.07 -0.54
CA VAL A 242 3.36 9.94 -1.70
C VAL A 242 3.54 8.54 -2.30
N PRO A 243 3.03 7.49 -1.63
CA PRO A 243 3.12 6.12 -2.15
C PRO A 243 2.22 5.96 -3.37
N VAL A 244 2.72 5.28 -4.40
CA VAL A 244 2.02 5.03 -5.66
C VAL A 244 1.73 3.54 -5.80
N VAL A 245 0.50 3.15 -6.09
CA VAL A 245 0.01 1.77 -6.23
C VAL A 245 0.54 0.84 -5.12
N ALA A 246 0.46 1.31 -3.89
CA ALA A 246 0.79 0.58 -2.67
C ALA A 246 -0.47 0.49 -1.78
N ASP A 247 -1.50 -0.20 -2.28
CA ASP A 247 -2.88 -0.26 -1.76
C ASP A 247 -3.21 -1.65 -1.20
N PHE A 248 -2.42 -2.13 -0.21
CA PHE A 248 -2.55 -3.50 0.33
C PHE A 248 -2.54 -3.60 1.85
N TRP A 249 -2.73 -2.49 2.58
CA TRP A 249 -2.64 -2.46 4.04
C TRP A 249 -3.79 -3.22 4.70
N ASN A 250 -3.61 -3.60 5.95
CA ASN A 250 -4.38 -4.63 6.61
C ASN A 250 -4.29 -5.93 5.80
N ILE A 251 -3.05 -6.33 5.56
CA ILE A 251 -2.61 -7.27 4.50
C ILE A 251 -3.45 -8.54 4.45
N ARG A 252 -3.67 -9.21 5.60
CA ARG A 252 -4.47 -10.45 5.65
C ARG A 252 -5.89 -10.21 5.16
N VAL A 253 -6.55 -9.17 5.66
CA VAL A 253 -7.94 -8.84 5.30
C VAL A 253 -8.02 -8.45 3.82
N ASN A 254 -7.09 -7.61 3.37
CA ASN A 254 -7.07 -7.13 1.99
C ASN A 254 -6.84 -8.26 0.99
N PHE A 255 -5.84 -9.12 1.19
CA PHE A 255 -5.58 -10.23 0.27
C PHE A 255 -6.68 -11.30 0.34
N THR A 256 -7.30 -11.55 1.50
CA THR A 256 -8.49 -12.40 1.58
C THR A 256 -9.64 -11.81 0.77
N HIS A 257 -9.81 -10.47 0.80
CA HIS A 257 -10.78 -9.76 -0.02
C HIS A 257 -10.48 -9.90 -1.52
N VAL A 258 -9.22 -9.81 -1.94
CA VAL A 258 -8.78 -10.06 -3.33
C VAL A 258 -9.16 -11.47 -3.77
N TYR A 259 -8.83 -12.50 -2.98
CA TYR A 259 -9.13 -13.90 -3.25
C TYR A 259 -10.64 -14.15 -3.44
N ASN A 260 -11.46 -13.67 -2.50
CA ASN A 260 -12.90 -13.81 -2.55
C ASN A 260 -13.54 -13.04 -3.72
N SER A 261 -13.02 -11.82 -4.01
CA SER A 261 -13.53 -10.98 -5.10
C SER A 261 -13.35 -11.62 -6.47
N TYR A 262 -12.29 -12.40 -6.65
CA TYR A 262 -12.02 -13.11 -7.90
C TYR A 262 -12.50 -14.57 -7.91
N GLY A 263 -13.54 -14.89 -7.10
CA GLY A 263 -14.17 -16.21 -7.09
C GLY A 263 -13.26 -17.30 -6.53
N LYS A 264 -12.54 -16.98 -5.45
CA LYS A 264 -11.59 -17.87 -4.77
C LYS A 264 -10.40 -18.28 -5.66
N GLN A 265 -9.93 -17.31 -6.44
CA GLN A 265 -8.76 -17.46 -7.29
C GLN A 265 -7.77 -16.34 -7.04
N TRP A 266 -6.49 -16.70 -6.98
CA TRP A 266 -5.44 -15.69 -6.88
C TRP A 266 -5.15 -15.06 -8.23
N PRO A 267 -5.04 -13.73 -8.31
CA PRO A 267 -4.63 -13.07 -9.54
C PRO A 267 -3.19 -13.43 -9.91
N VAL A 268 -2.89 -13.46 -11.21
CA VAL A 268 -1.54 -13.77 -11.73
C VAL A 268 -0.46 -12.83 -11.16
N ALA A 269 -0.84 -11.62 -10.78
CA ALA A 269 0.05 -10.67 -10.12
C ALA A 269 0.64 -11.24 -8.80
N LEU A 270 -0.10 -12.08 -8.09
CA LEU A 270 0.34 -12.72 -6.84
C LEU A 270 1.03 -14.08 -7.05
N ARG A 271 1.35 -14.45 -8.29
CA ARG A 271 1.95 -15.76 -8.62
C ARG A 271 3.23 -16.06 -7.84
N ASP A 272 4.08 -15.07 -7.63
CA ASP A 272 5.35 -15.28 -6.92
C ASP A 272 5.12 -15.52 -5.43
N TYR A 273 4.12 -14.87 -4.85
CA TYR A 273 3.67 -15.11 -3.48
C TYR A 273 3.01 -16.48 -3.33
N ASP A 274 2.22 -16.91 -4.32
CA ASP A 274 1.57 -18.22 -4.33
C ASP A 274 2.60 -19.36 -4.40
N ARG A 275 3.60 -19.25 -5.28
CA ARG A 275 4.70 -20.21 -5.41
C ARG A 275 5.52 -20.38 -4.15
N ASN A 276 5.58 -19.36 -3.31
CA ASN A 276 6.28 -19.38 -2.02
C ASN A 276 5.32 -19.69 -0.84
N GLY A 277 4.07 -20.09 -1.12
CA GLY A 277 3.08 -20.50 -0.10
C GLY A 277 2.53 -19.33 0.74
N ILE A 278 2.84 -18.08 0.40
CA ILE A 278 2.37 -16.90 1.14
C ILE A 278 0.83 -16.78 1.08
N THR A 279 0.25 -17.08 -0.07
CA THR A 279 -1.20 -17.05 -0.28
C THR A 279 -1.95 -18.03 0.63
N GLY A 280 -1.35 -19.18 0.91
CA GLY A 280 -1.87 -20.14 1.90
C GLY A 280 -1.87 -19.59 3.31
N GLU A 281 -0.81 -18.87 3.68
CA GLU A 281 -0.68 -18.24 5.00
C GLU A 281 -1.68 -17.07 5.18
N VAL A 282 -1.98 -16.36 4.10
CA VAL A 282 -3.02 -15.31 4.14
C VAL A 282 -4.37 -15.92 4.56
N LEU A 283 -4.75 -17.07 3.99
CA LEU A 283 -6.03 -17.70 4.25
C LEU A 283 -6.08 -18.43 5.60
N ASN A 284 -5.01 -19.15 5.95
CA ASN A 284 -4.99 -20.05 7.10
C ASN A 284 -4.36 -19.40 8.34
N GLY A 285 -3.43 -18.47 8.13
CA GLY A 285 -2.62 -17.88 9.18
C GLY A 285 -1.52 -18.82 9.69
N SER A 286 -0.45 -18.24 10.21
CA SER A 286 0.57 -18.93 11.01
C SER A 286 1.27 -17.96 11.94
N PRO A 287 1.93 -18.45 13.00
CA PRO A 287 2.74 -17.60 13.87
C PRO A 287 3.84 -16.85 13.12
N GLY A 288 4.45 -17.47 12.11
CA GLY A 288 5.48 -16.87 11.26
C GLY A 288 4.92 -15.72 10.41
N PHE A 289 3.76 -15.92 9.80
CA PHE A 289 3.09 -14.85 9.04
C PHE A 289 2.66 -13.69 9.95
N ASP A 290 2.13 -14.00 11.13
CA ASP A 290 1.79 -12.97 12.12
C ASP A 290 3.03 -12.20 12.59
N ALA A 291 4.17 -12.87 12.79
CA ALA A 291 5.44 -12.22 13.12
C ALA A 291 5.92 -11.28 12.02
N LEU A 292 5.83 -11.71 10.75
CA LEU A 292 6.15 -10.88 9.59
C LEU A 292 5.25 -9.64 9.51
N LEU A 293 3.93 -9.82 9.63
CA LEU A 293 2.98 -8.72 9.52
C LEU A 293 3.15 -7.66 10.61
N ARG A 294 3.68 -8.01 11.79
CA ARG A 294 3.90 -7.03 12.86
C ARG A 294 4.76 -5.85 12.44
N PHE A 295 5.72 -6.05 11.55
CA PHE A 295 6.59 -4.96 11.07
C PHE A 295 6.37 -4.60 9.61
N GLU A 296 5.82 -5.49 8.78
CA GLU A 296 5.54 -5.22 7.37
C GLU A 296 4.26 -4.42 7.17
N ASP A 297 3.21 -4.67 7.94
CA ASP A 297 1.94 -4.00 7.76
C ASP A 297 1.92 -2.64 8.45
N VAL A 298 1.77 -1.58 7.68
CA VAL A 298 1.85 -0.19 8.17
C VAL A 298 0.75 0.18 9.15
N VAL A 299 -0.38 -0.52 9.15
CA VAL A 299 -1.46 -0.27 10.12
C VAL A 299 -1.02 -0.51 11.57
N ASN A 300 0.09 -1.22 11.75
CA ASN A 300 0.68 -1.49 13.06
C ASN A 300 1.52 -0.33 13.64
N TYR A 301 1.64 0.81 12.93
CA TYR A 301 2.44 1.97 13.34
C TYR A 301 1.59 3.24 13.61
N PRO A 302 0.49 3.19 14.38
CA PRO A 302 -0.45 4.31 14.48
C PRO A 302 0.19 5.59 15.02
N LYS A 303 1.17 5.49 15.94
CA LYS A 303 1.87 6.65 16.53
C LYS A 303 2.77 7.36 15.52
N SER A 304 3.65 6.62 14.85
CA SER A 304 4.55 7.19 13.82
C SER A 304 3.77 7.71 12.61
N MET A 305 2.69 7.01 12.25
CA MET A 305 1.82 7.37 11.14
C MET A 305 1.11 8.71 11.34
N ALA A 306 0.71 9.04 12.57
CA ALA A 306 -0.04 10.26 12.87
C ALA A 306 0.71 11.55 12.48
N ARG A 307 2.04 11.54 12.48
CA ARG A 307 2.87 12.70 12.11
C ARG A 307 3.08 12.87 10.60
N LEU A 308 2.85 11.81 9.82
CA LEU A 308 3.08 11.83 8.37
C LEU A 308 1.88 12.38 7.62
N ALA A 309 2.08 13.35 6.76
CA ALA A 309 1.11 13.66 5.72
C ALA A 309 1.22 12.63 4.58
N LYS A 310 0.08 12.20 4.06
CA LYS A 310 -0.01 11.13 3.07
C LYS A 310 -0.87 11.55 1.89
N TYR A 311 -0.34 11.40 0.68
CA TYR A 311 -1.13 11.49 -0.54
C TYR A 311 -0.98 10.18 -1.31
N MET A 312 -1.96 9.29 -1.18
CA MET A 312 -1.89 7.94 -1.73
C MET A 312 -2.44 7.91 -3.14
N ILE A 313 -1.60 7.54 -4.10
CA ILE A 313 -1.96 7.40 -5.51
C ILE A 313 -2.24 5.93 -5.78
N SER A 314 -3.46 5.60 -6.22
CA SER A 314 -3.88 4.25 -6.55
C SER A 314 -4.42 4.17 -7.97
N ALA A 315 -4.51 2.97 -8.54
CA ALA A 315 -5.01 2.73 -9.89
C ALA A 315 -6.34 1.97 -9.82
N SER A 316 -7.36 2.44 -10.54
CA SER A 316 -8.70 1.82 -10.49
C SER A 316 -8.78 0.44 -11.12
N GLY A 317 -7.79 0.07 -11.95
CA GLY A 317 -7.68 -1.21 -12.63
C GLY A 317 -6.45 -2.02 -12.23
N ASP A 318 -5.95 -1.84 -11.00
CA ASP A 318 -4.79 -2.53 -10.45
C ASP A 318 -4.98 -4.06 -10.46
N ASP A 319 -3.90 -4.79 -10.71
CA ASP A 319 -3.89 -6.26 -10.73
C ASP A 319 -3.61 -6.87 -9.34
N PHE A 320 -3.09 -6.10 -8.39
CA PHE A 320 -2.76 -6.54 -7.02
C PHE A 320 -3.86 -6.24 -6.02
N ALA A 321 -4.68 -5.21 -6.26
CA ALA A 321 -5.73 -4.77 -5.36
C ALA A 321 -7.10 -4.75 -6.04
N VAL A 322 -8.16 -4.95 -5.26
CA VAL A 322 -9.54 -4.73 -5.72
C VAL A 322 -9.87 -3.25 -5.49
N PRO A 323 -10.63 -2.58 -6.36
CA PRO A 323 -10.92 -1.15 -6.21
C PRO A 323 -11.40 -0.71 -4.82
N ASP A 324 -12.25 -1.51 -4.16
CA ASP A 324 -12.77 -1.21 -2.84
C ASP A 324 -11.93 -1.75 -1.66
N SER A 325 -10.71 -2.23 -1.91
CA SER A 325 -9.76 -2.70 -0.88
C SER A 325 -9.45 -1.65 0.18
N ALA A 326 -9.35 -0.39 -0.23
CA ALA A 326 -8.99 0.73 0.66
C ALA A 326 -9.90 0.87 1.87
N TRP A 327 -11.16 0.52 1.76
CA TRP A 327 -12.11 0.57 2.88
C TRP A 327 -11.73 -0.34 4.04
N SER A 328 -10.93 -1.38 3.80
CA SER A 328 -10.47 -2.33 4.83
C SER A 328 -9.40 -1.75 5.75
N TYR A 329 -8.68 -0.70 5.35
CA TYR A 329 -7.54 -0.16 6.09
C TYR A 329 -7.57 1.35 6.31
N LEU A 330 -8.20 2.15 5.44
CA LEU A 330 -8.25 3.61 5.58
C LEU A 330 -8.70 4.10 6.96
N PRO A 331 -9.71 3.49 7.62
CA PRO A 331 -10.11 3.89 8.97
C PRO A 331 -9.02 3.66 10.04
N MET A 332 -8.04 2.79 9.74
CA MET A 332 -6.93 2.49 10.64
C MET A 332 -5.78 3.48 10.48
N LEU A 333 -5.69 4.16 9.33
CA LEU A 333 -4.65 5.15 9.08
C LEU A 333 -4.89 6.41 9.93
N LYS A 334 -3.81 6.96 10.49
CA LYS A 334 -3.84 8.16 11.35
C LYS A 334 -3.08 9.31 10.72
N GLY A 335 -3.49 10.53 11.06
CA GLY A 335 -2.87 11.78 10.59
C GLY A 335 -3.36 12.21 9.20
N PRO A 336 -2.84 13.35 8.69
CA PRO A 336 -3.31 13.94 7.45
C PRO A 336 -3.20 12.97 6.26
N MET A 337 -4.29 12.79 5.51
CA MET A 337 -4.26 11.92 4.33
C MET A 337 -5.25 12.36 3.25
N GLN A 338 -4.86 12.14 2.00
CA GLN A 338 -5.72 12.28 0.84
C GLN A 338 -5.45 11.15 -0.16
N LEU A 339 -6.40 10.90 -1.06
CA LEU A 339 -6.38 9.82 -2.02
C LEU A 339 -6.48 10.37 -3.44
N ARG A 340 -5.88 9.66 -4.39
CA ARG A 340 -6.12 9.84 -5.81
C ARG A 340 -6.16 8.49 -6.51
N TYR A 341 -7.35 8.03 -6.86
CA TYR A 341 -7.51 6.90 -7.76
C TYR A 341 -7.44 7.38 -9.19
N LEU A 342 -6.47 6.86 -9.94
CA LEU A 342 -6.30 7.15 -11.36
C LEU A 342 -7.24 6.22 -12.16
N PRO A 343 -8.22 6.77 -12.89
CA PRO A 343 -9.16 5.95 -13.62
C PRO A 343 -8.47 5.24 -14.78
N ASN A 344 -8.87 4.00 -15.02
CA ASN A 344 -8.42 3.19 -16.16
C ASN A 344 -6.88 3.02 -16.23
N GLN A 345 -6.20 3.03 -15.08
CA GLN A 345 -4.80 2.67 -14.98
C GLN A 345 -4.66 1.27 -14.37
N SER A 346 -3.61 0.56 -14.79
CA SER A 346 -3.17 -0.69 -14.15
C SER A 346 -2.18 -0.39 -13.02
N HIS A 347 -1.58 -1.44 -12.46
CA HIS A 347 -0.47 -1.31 -11.49
C HIS A 347 0.73 -0.49 -12.03
N TYR A 348 0.85 -0.35 -13.34
CA TYR A 348 1.90 0.46 -13.97
C TYR A 348 1.38 1.88 -14.25
N VAL A 349 1.68 2.79 -13.32
CA VAL A 349 1.42 4.21 -13.50
C VAL A 349 2.67 4.87 -14.08
N GLY A 350 2.52 5.56 -15.21
CA GLY A 350 3.64 6.20 -15.90
C GLY A 350 4.26 7.37 -15.12
N SER A 351 5.55 7.60 -15.29
CA SER A 351 6.32 8.62 -14.58
C SER A 351 5.74 10.03 -14.73
N LYS A 352 5.16 10.36 -15.88
CA LYS A 352 4.49 11.66 -16.10
C LYS A 352 3.27 11.86 -15.21
N GLN A 353 2.45 10.82 -15.02
CA GLN A 353 1.28 10.88 -14.14
C GLN A 353 1.70 10.97 -12.67
N VAL A 354 2.75 10.24 -12.30
CA VAL A 354 3.35 10.32 -10.97
C VAL A 354 3.91 11.72 -10.72
N ALA A 355 4.66 12.27 -11.67
CA ALA A 355 5.24 13.61 -11.58
C ALA A 355 4.17 14.70 -11.41
N GLU A 356 3.05 14.59 -12.13
CA GLU A 356 1.93 15.53 -11.98
C GLU A 356 1.30 15.46 -10.59
N ALA A 357 1.08 14.26 -10.05
CA ALA A 357 0.55 14.09 -8.71
C ALA A 357 1.53 14.63 -7.63
N LEU A 358 2.83 14.36 -7.81
CA LEU A 358 3.89 14.88 -6.95
C LEU A 358 3.96 16.41 -7.01
N ARG A 359 3.85 17.01 -8.20
CA ARG A 359 3.84 18.46 -8.40
C ARG A 359 2.68 19.11 -7.66
N GLN A 360 1.48 18.56 -7.75
CA GLN A 360 0.29 19.05 -7.05
C GLN A 360 0.45 18.95 -5.54
N PHE A 361 0.86 17.78 -5.04
CA PHE A 361 1.07 17.58 -3.61
C PHE A 361 2.16 18.51 -3.05
N MET A 362 3.32 18.53 -3.69
CA MET A 362 4.44 19.37 -3.26
C MET A 362 4.12 20.86 -3.34
N GLY A 363 3.43 21.31 -4.38
CA GLY A 363 3.00 22.71 -4.50
C GLY A 363 2.11 23.13 -3.33
N ARG A 364 1.14 22.29 -2.96
CA ARG A 364 0.26 22.53 -1.81
C ARG A 364 1.03 22.46 -0.48
N TRP A 365 1.89 21.43 -0.31
CA TRP A 365 2.74 21.23 0.86
C TRP A 365 3.69 22.39 1.12
N LEU A 366 4.41 22.84 0.08
CA LEU A 366 5.36 23.96 0.17
C LEU A 366 4.68 25.31 0.45
N ALA A 367 3.41 25.44 0.05
CA ALA A 367 2.58 26.61 0.37
C ALA A 367 2.02 26.57 1.80
N GLY A 368 2.29 25.52 2.58
CA GLY A 368 1.75 25.34 3.94
C GLY A 368 0.23 25.15 3.98
N LYS A 369 -0.38 24.74 2.87
CA LYS A 369 -1.82 24.50 2.79
C LYS A 369 -2.14 23.09 3.31
N PRO A 370 -3.17 22.92 4.17
CA PRO A 370 -3.62 21.59 4.60
C PRO A 370 -4.15 20.79 3.41
N LEU A 371 -4.19 19.46 3.54
CA LEU A 371 -4.86 18.61 2.56
C LEU A 371 -6.38 18.89 2.56
N PRO A 372 -7.07 18.78 1.40
CA PRO A 372 -8.50 18.99 1.34
C PRO A 372 -9.28 18.13 2.33
N GLU A 373 -10.14 18.74 3.15
CA GLU A 373 -10.96 18.01 4.10
C GLU A 373 -12.25 17.51 3.45
N ALA A 374 -12.57 16.26 3.69
CA ALA A 374 -13.81 15.66 3.23
C ALA A 374 -14.31 14.57 4.17
N SER A 375 -15.61 14.52 4.38
CA SER A 375 -16.31 13.38 4.99
C SER A 375 -16.90 12.52 3.90
N VAL A 376 -16.54 11.24 3.88
CA VAL A 376 -17.04 10.26 2.91
C VAL A 376 -17.86 9.22 3.65
N ASP A 377 -19.14 9.09 3.28
CA ASP A 377 -20.06 8.10 3.83
C ASP A 377 -20.47 7.09 2.74
N GLY A 378 -20.38 5.80 3.03
CA GLY A 378 -20.90 4.72 2.22
C GLY A 378 -22.12 4.07 2.88
N ASP A 379 -23.28 4.03 2.20
CA ASP A 379 -24.45 3.30 2.66
C ASP A 379 -24.43 1.87 2.07
N GLU A 380 -24.24 0.89 2.92
CA GLU A 380 -24.09 -0.51 2.53
C GLU A 380 -25.38 -1.15 1.99
N ARG A 381 -26.54 -0.62 2.36
CA ARG A 381 -27.85 -1.17 1.98
C ARG A 381 -28.16 -0.95 0.52
N ASN A 382 -27.78 0.21 -0.01
CA ASN A 382 -28.08 0.62 -1.37
C ASN A 382 -26.86 1.05 -2.20
N GLY A 383 -25.65 0.98 -1.61
CA GLY A 383 -24.41 1.37 -2.28
C GLY A 383 -24.22 2.87 -2.43
N ARG A 384 -25.05 3.72 -1.82
CA ARG A 384 -24.90 5.18 -1.94
C ARG A 384 -23.54 5.61 -1.39
N ILE A 385 -22.83 6.44 -2.15
CA ILE A 385 -21.69 7.23 -1.67
C ILE A 385 -22.12 8.68 -1.51
N SER A 386 -21.74 9.30 -0.40
CA SER A 386 -22.00 10.70 -0.11
C SER A 386 -20.73 11.37 0.37
N VAL A 387 -20.41 12.54 -0.17
CA VAL A 387 -19.21 13.30 0.18
C VAL A 387 -19.60 14.71 0.58
N SER A 388 -19.14 15.15 1.74
CA SER A 388 -19.25 16.53 2.17
C SER A 388 -17.87 17.15 2.26
N THR A 389 -17.68 18.33 1.68
CA THR A 389 -16.42 19.08 1.72
C THR A 389 -16.64 20.58 1.75
N ARG A 390 -15.73 21.30 2.38
CA ARG A 390 -15.65 22.78 2.32
C ARG A 390 -14.54 23.27 1.42
N GLU A 391 -13.73 22.33 0.88
CA GLU A 391 -12.72 22.69 -0.12
C GLU A 391 -13.41 23.18 -1.40
N PRO A 392 -12.97 24.31 -2.00
CA PRO A 392 -13.49 24.77 -3.28
C PRO A 392 -13.24 23.73 -4.39
N VAL A 393 -14.32 23.25 -4.99
CA VAL A 393 -14.30 22.29 -6.10
C VAL A 393 -14.58 23.02 -7.40
N VAL A 394 -13.67 22.92 -8.37
CA VAL A 394 -13.84 23.47 -9.73
C VAL A 394 -14.64 22.50 -10.58
N HIS A 395 -14.26 21.22 -10.56
CA HIS A 395 -14.97 20.14 -11.24
C HIS A 395 -15.11 18.92 -10.33
N ALA A 396 -16.26 18.27 -10.40
CA ALA A 396 -16.48 16.96 -9.80
C ALA A 396 -16.91 15.97 -10.88
N ARG A 397 -16.34 14.77 -10.87
CA ARG A 397 -16.61 13.72 -11.84
C ARG A 397 -16.90 12.41 -11.13
N LEU A 398 -17.96 11.75 -11.54
CA LEU A 398 -18.22 10.37 -11.17
C LEU A 398 -17.54 9.45 -12.18
N TRP A 399 -16.68 8.59 -11.71
CA TRP A 399 -16.12 7.48 -12.49
C TRP A 399 -16.88 6.21 -12.18
N LEU A 400 -17.55 5.63 -13.18
CA LEU A 400 -18.42 4.46 -13.06
C LEU A 400 -18.06 3.38 -14.07
N ALA A 401 -17.82 2.18 -13.57
CA ALA A 401 -17.60 0.97 -14.38
C ALA A 401 -18.67 -0.08 -14.05
N ARG A 402 -19.09 -0.89 -15.04
CA ARG A 402 -20.05 -1.97 -14.89
C ARG A 402 -19.47 -3.29 -15.40
N ASN A 403 -19.63 -4.34 -14.64
CA ASN A 403 -19.30 -5.70 -15.05
C ASN A 403 -20.48 -6.61 -14.72
N PRO A 404 -21.27 -7.03 -15.72
CA PRO A 404 -22.46 -7.85 -15.48
C PRO A 404 -22.15 -9.28 -15.06
N ASP A 405 -20.93 -9.78 -15.36
CA ASP A 405 -20.60 -11.20 -15.25
C ASP A 405 -19.71 -11.51 -14.04
N ARG A 406 -18.82 -10.57 -13.69
CA ARG A 406 -17.76 -10.82 -12.69
C ARG A 406 -17.47 -9.58 -11.84
N ARG A 407 -17.04 -9.81 -10.60
CA ARG A 407 -16.51 -8.76 -9.72
C ARG A 407 -15.04 -8.44 -10.07
N ASP A 408 -14.75 -8.16 -11.35
CA ASP A 408 -13.41 -7.94 -11.87
C ASP A 408 -13.34 -6.61 -12.65
N PHE A 409 -12.66 -5.63 -12.08
CA PHE A 409 -12.48 -4.29 -12.63
C PHE A 409 -11.01 -3.99 -12.98
N ARG A 410 -10.16 -5.03 -12.99
CA ARG A 410 -8.77 -4.89 -13.45
C ARG A 410 -8.73 -4.40 -14.89
N LEU A 411 -7.74 -3.59 -15.22
CA LEU A 411 -7.62 -3.03 -16.58
C LEU A 411 -7.63 -4.13 -17.67
N ARG A 412 -7.04 -5.29 -17.37
CA ARG A 412 -6.96 -6.46 -18.25
C ARG A 412 -8.31 -7.16 -18.46
N SER A 413 -9.32 -6.93 -17.63
CA SER A 413 -10.67 -7.49 -17.83
C SER A 413 -11.40 -6.86 -19.03
N GLY A 414 -10.89 -5.76 -19.56
CA GLY A 414 -11.54 -4.97 -20.61
C GLY A 414 -12.57 -3.98 -20.09
N ILE A 415 -12.94 -4.05 -18.82
CA ILE A 415 -13.87 -3.10 -18.18
C ILE A 415 -13.20 -1.74 -18.04
N ARG A 416 -13.98 -0.68 -18.29
CA ARG A 416 -13.50 0.70 -18.21
C ARG A 416 -14.46 1.56 -17.42
N TYR A 417 -13.89 2.41 -16.58
CA TYR A 417 -14.60 3.48 -15.91
C TYR A 417 -14.93 4.57 -16.93
N GLN A 418 -16.18 5.00 -16.94
CA GLN A 418 -16.67 6.09 -17.75
C GLN A 418 -16.90 7.32 -16.88
N GLU A 419 -16.46 8.45 -17.37
CA GLU A 419 -16.66 9.75 -16.72
C GLU A 419 -18.11 10.20 -16.87
N GLN A 420 -18.67 10.74 -15.80
CA GLN A 420 -19.97 11.40 -15.79
C GLN A 420 -19.88 12.66 -14.91
N PRO A 421 -20.48 13.78 -15.29
CA PRO A 421 -20.55 14.94 -14.42
C PRO A 421 -21.39 14.60 -13.19
N ILE A 422 -20.99 15.16 -12.03
CA ILE A 422 -21.74 15.08 -10.79
C ILE A 422 -21.84 16.48 -10.16
N GLU A 423 -23.03 16.89 -9.83
CA GLU A 423 -23.28 18.22 -9.24
C GLU A 423 -23.37 18.15 -7.72
N GLY A 424 -22.73 19.09 -7.05
CA GLY A 424 -22.81 19.26 -5.61
C GLY A 424 -23.92 20.21 -5.20
N LYS A 425 -24.65 19.87 -4.14
CA LYS A 425 -25.56 20.76 -3.46
C LYS A 425 -24.81 21.53 -2.39
N CYS A 426 -24.58 22.83 -2.62
CA CYS A 426 -23.80 23.67 -1.72
C CYS A 426 -24.70 24.52 -0.82
N ARG A 427 -24.39 24.57 0.48
CA ARG A 427 -25.05 25.41 1.47
C ARG A 427 -24.05 25.86 2.53
N LEU A 428 -24.02 27.14 2.84
CA LEU A 428 -23.16 27.73 3.88
C LEU A 428 -21.67 27.38 3.73
N GLY A 429 -21.17 27.34 2.47
CA GLY A 429 -19.77 27.02 2.18
C GLY A 429 -19.40 25.53 2.22
N GLU A 430 -20.36 24.64 2.45
CA GLU A 430 -20.19 23.20 2.36
C GLU A 430 -20.96 22.64 1.16
N CYS A 431 -20.28 21.82 0.36
CA CYS A 431 -20.87 21.14 -0.80
C CYS A 431 -21.01 19.65 -0.53
N ARG A 432 -22.17 19.10 -0.87
CA ARG A 432 -22.46 17.68 -0.76
C ARG A 432 -22.72 17.08 -2.13
N PHE A 433 -22.01 15.99 -2.42
CA PHE A 433 -22.12 15.20 -3.65
C PHE A 433 -22.62 13.81 -3.29
N GLU A 434 -23.53 13.27 -4.08
CA GLU A 434 -24.12 11.96 -3.82
C GLU A 434 -24.30 11.18 -5.11
N PHE A 435 -24.00 9.88 -5.04
CA PHE A 435 -24.32 8.93 -6.10
C PHE A 435 -24.87 7.64 -5.49
N THR A 436 -25.87 7.07 -6.14
CA THR A 436 -26.42 5.75 -5.80
C THR A 436 -26.40 4.89 -7.07
N PRO A 437 -25.78 3.71 -7.04
CA PRO A 437 -25.75 2.81 -8.19
C PRO A 437 -27.17 2.32 -8.53
N ASP A 438 -27.39 2.02 -9.80
CA ASP A 438 -28.66 1.50 -10.28
C ASP A 438 -28.82 0.01 -9.89
N ALA A 439 -29.74 -0.26 -8.97
CA ALA A 439 -30.01 -1.59 -8.46
C ALA A 439 -30.60 -2.55 -9.52
N ALA A 440 -31.13 -2.03 -10.62
CA ALA A 440 -31.67 -2.84 -11.73
C ALA A 440 -30.60 -3.37 -12.67
N GLN A 441 -29.36 -2.84 -12.59
CA GLN A 441 -28.27 -3.32 -13.43
C GLN A 441 -27.73 -4.66 -12.95
N PRO A 442 -27.50 -5.65 -13.86
CA PRO A 442 -26.94 -6.93 -13.49
C PRO A 442 -25.47 -6.82 -13.08
N GLY A 443 -25.00 -7.78 -12.27
CA GLY A 443 -23.62 -7.90 -11.87
C GLY A 443 -23.17 -6.85 -10.87
N TRP A 444 -21.99 -6.26 -11.10
CA TRP A 444 -21.33 -5.31 -10.19
C TRP A 444 -21.07 -3.98 -10.85
N GLN A 445 -21.15 -2.91 -10.06
CA GLN A 445 -20.81 -1.55 -10.43
C GLN A 445 -19.68 -1.08 -9.50
N ALA A 446 -18.57 -0.59 -10.05
CA ALA A 446 -17.50 0.05 -9.31
C ALA A 446 -17.48 1.52 -9.63
N TYR A 447 -17.37 2.38 -8.61
CA TYR A 447 -17.45 3.84 -8.78
C TYR A 447 -16.69 4.58 -7.69
N PHE A 448 -16.28 5.79 -8.04
CA PHE A 448 -15.69 6.78 -7.13
C PHE A 448 -15.90 8.17 -7.68
N ILE A 449 -15.77 9.18 -6.82
CA ILE A 449 -15.90 10.58 -7.21
C ILE A 449 -14.53 11.22 -7.19
N GLU A 450 -14.16 11.88 -8.29
CA GLU A 450 -12.97 12.69 -8.41
C GLU A 450 -13.34 14.17 -8.25
N PHE A 451 -12.53 14.89 -7.50
CA PHE A 451 -12.65 16.31 -7.25
C PHE A 451 -11.40 17.03 -7.74
N GLU A 452 -11.60 18.00 -8.59
CA GLU A 452 -10.55 18.89 -9.08
C GLU A 452 -10.75 20.27 -8.44
N GLY A 453 -9.80 20.64 -7.59
CA GLY A 453 -9.66 22.00 -7.09
C GLY A 453 -8.79 22.84 -8.01
N LYS A 454 -8.46 24.07 -7.61
CA LYS A 454 -7.61 24.96 -8.40
C LYS A 454 -6.19 24.42 -8.59
N ASP A 455 -5.64 23.75 -7.58
CA ASP A 455 -4.24 23.36 -7.50
C ASP A 455 -4.04 21.89 -7.06
N PHE A 456 -5.12 21.16 -6.81
CA PHE A 456 -5.06 19.82 -6.25
C PHE A 456 -6.23 18.95 -6.70
N THR A 457 -5.95 17.70 -7.07
CA THR A 457 -6.95 16.69 -7.43
C THR A 457 -6.97 15.59 -6.38
N TRP A 458 -8.15 15.17 -5.96
CA TRP A 458 -8.34 14.10 -4.99
C TRP A 458 -9.59 13.28 -5.32
N THR A 459 -9.71 12.09 -4.73
CA THR A 459 -10.83 11.19 -4.97
C THR A 459 -11.37 10.61 -3.67
N THR A 460 -12.61 10.09 -3.72
CA THR A 460 -13.04 9.11 -2.73
C THR A 460 -12.31 7.78 -2.96
N PRO A 461 -12.25 6.89 -1.95
CA PRO A 461 -11.98 5.49 -2.22
C PRO A 461 -13.11 4.91 -3.08
N PRO A 462 -12.81 4.00 -4.02
CA PRO A 462 -13.84 3.35 -4.81
C PRO A 462 -14.77 2.48 -3.96
N LEU A 463 -16.02 2.35 -4.40
CA LEU A 463 -16.98 1.37 -3.90
C LEU A 463 -17.34 0.37 -5.00
N ILE A 464 -17.72 -0.83 -4.59
CA ILE A 464 -18.30 -1.83 -5.49
C ILE A 464 -19.65 -2.26 -4.93
N TRP A 465 -20.70 -2.17 -5.78
CA TRP A 465 -22.06 -2.59 -5.46
C TRP A 465 -22.56 -3.63 -6.46
N PRO A 466 -23.33 -4.65 -6.03
CA PRO A 466 -23.65 -5.00 -4.64
C PRO A 466 -22.44 -5.46 -3.84
N LYS A 467 -22.48 -5.29 -2.52
CA LYS A 467 -21.43 -5.75 -1.58
C LYS A 467 -21.51 -7.26 -1.35
N ARG A 468 -21.37 -8.02 -2.42
CA ARG A 468 -21.36 -9.49 -2.42
C ARG A 468 -20.17 -9.98 -3.22
N TYR A 469 -19.63 -11.11 -2.78
CA TYR A 469 -18.67 -11.89 -3.55
C TYR A 469 -19.37 -12.73 -4.62
N PRO A 470 -18.64 -13.29 -5.60
CA PRO A 470 -19.22 -14.16 -6.63
C PRO A 470 -19.92 -15.41 -6.09
N ASP A 471 -19.54 -15.91 -4.92
CA ASP A 471 -20.19 -17.03 -4.24
C ASP A 471 -21.48 -16.65 -3.46
N GLY A 472 -21.89 -15.39 -3.54
CA GLY A 472 -23.08 -14.87 -2.86
C GLY A 472 -22.84 -14.41 -1.41
N SER A 473 -21.69 -14.69 -0.81
CA SER A 473 -21.37 -14.23 0.53
C SER A 473 -21.15 -12.70 0.57
N ASN A 474 -21.39 -12.10 1.74
CA ASN A 474 -21.26 -10.66 1.89
C ASN A 474 -19.78 -10.24 1.99
N VAL A 475 -19.43 -9.11 1.38
CA VAL A 475 -18.17 -8.43 1.64
C VAL A 475 -18.21 -7.91 3.08
N PRO A 476 -17.21 -8.24 3.93
CA PRO A 476 -17.15 -7.70 5.28
C PRO A 476 -17.18 -6.17 5.25
N VAL A 477 -17.97 -5.63 6.16
CA VAL A 477 -18.17 -4.19 6.27
C VAL A 477 -16.90 -3.52 6.79
N ALA A 478 -16.39 -2.55 6.06
CA ALA A 478 -15.49 -1.56 6.59
C ALA A 478 -16.30 -0.38 7.18
N ALA A 479 -15.68 0.45 8.00
CA ALA A 479 -16.34 1.59 8.64
C ALA A 479 -17.16 2.40 7.61
N PRO A 480 -18.43 2.71 7.90
CA PRO A 480 -19.33 3.38 6.95
C PRO A 480 -18.95 4.84 6.71
N ARG A 481 -18.06 5.40 7.54
CA ARG A 481 -17.63 6.80 7.48
C ARG A 481 -16.13 6.93 7.52
N LEU A 482 -15.59 7.80 6.65
CA LEU A 482 -14.17 8.11 6.54
C LEU A 482 -13.97 9.63 6.56
N GLN A 483 -12.99 10.11 7.31
CA GLN A 483 -12.51 11.49 7.26
C GLN A 483 -11.21 11.55 6.48
N LEU A 484 -11.17 12.42 5.48
CA LEU A 484 -9.98 12.70 4.66
C LEU A 484 -9.51 14.13 4.92
N GLY A 485 -8.24 14.40 4.71
CA GLY A 485 -7.65 15.73 4.87
C GLY A 485 -6.87 15.89 6.17
N GLY A 486 -6.70 17.13 6.63
CA GLY A 486 -5.98 17.53 7.84
C GLY A 486 -4.67 18.26 7.60
#